data_d45354ec15b53b7d67be063c39979d09
#
_entry.id   d45354ec15b53b7d67be063c39979d09
#
_cell.length_a   1.000
_cell.length_b   1.000
_cell.length_c   1.000
_cell.angle_alpha   90.00
_cell.angle_beta   90.00
_cell.angle_gamma   90.00
#
_symmetry.space_group_name_H-M   'P 1'
#
loop_
_entity.id
_entity.type
_entity.pdbx_description
1 polymer ?
#
loop_
_entity_poly.entity_id
_entity_poly.type
_entity_poly.pdbx_seq_one_letter_code
_entity_poly.pdbx_strand_id
1 'polypeptide(L)'
;MAEVRDMLRGLGLRPELIGRAETLRRLPVLEGGERPAGALLHRDAIVHHDAVLHAYRAAARKLGVRLMEGIEALAVLANAGKVEGLRSGAGDILAPVVVNAAGGWSGAFSAKAGVRIPNTPLRREALVTEAAQPFMRAAITFYRPREGWFNQTLRGELVAGCLAPAEEPGVNLAATALSLGRTARTILAKAPRLGQLRVVRQWAGVYDMTPDRKPLVGPVARLQGFVQANGCNGRGFLLGPLIGELLARWLDSGERPPLLAGFDADRFDGREDAKVEAGDYYAGYAAGGQRG
;
A
#
# COMPACT_ATOMS: atom_id res chain seq x y z
N MET A 1 -20.75 5.72 -4.15
CA MET A 1 -20.48 4.76 -5.25
C MET A 1 -20.75 5.35 -6.63
N ALA A 2 -21.85 6.10 -6.84
CA ALA A 2 -22.13 6.73 -8.14
C ALA A 2 -21.03 7.70 -8.58
N GLU A 3 -20.60 8.60 -7.70
CA GLU A 3 -19.49 9.54 -7.95
C GLU A 3 -18.19 8.83 -8.32
N VAL A 4 -17.85 7.74 -7.61
CA VAL A 4 -16.65 6.93 -7.91
C VAL A 4 -16.78 6.26 -9.29
N ARG A 5 -17.96 5.74 -9.61
CA ARG A 5 -18.24 5.20 -10.96
C ARG A 5 -18.00 6.25 -12.04
N ASP A 6 -18.52 7.47 -11.82
CA ASP A 6 -18.44 8.53 -12.83
C ASP A 6 -17.00 9.06 -12.98
N MET A 7 -16.27 9.17 -11.88
CA MET A 7 -14.84 9.45 -11.90
C MET A 7 -14.05 8.39 -12.69
N LEU A 8 -14.29 7.10 -12.41
CA LEU A 8 -13.62 6.00 -13.13
C LEU A 8 -13.95 5.99 -14.61
N ARG A 9 -15.19 6.33 -14.98
CA ARG A 9 -15.58 6.49 -16.39
C ARG A 9 -14.86 7.63 -17.07
N GLY A 10 -14.68 8.75 -16.37
CA GLY A 10 -13.88 9.88 -16.86
C GLY A 10 -12.41 9.51 -17.15
N LEU A 11 -11.89 8.47 -16.46
CA LEU A 11 -10.57 7.90 -16.72
C LEU A 11 -10.56 6.80 -17.80
N GLY A 12 -11.67 6.62 -18.55
CA GLY A 12 -11.77 5.60 -19.59
C GLY A 12 -12.03 4.18 -19.09
N LEU A 13 -12.25 3.99 -17.79
CA LEU A 13 -12.58 2.70 -17.21
C LEU A 13 -14.08 2.40 -17.37
N ARG A 14 -14.46 1.14 -17.27
CA ARG A 14 -15.85 0.67 -17.44
C ARG A 14 -16.35 0.01 -16.15
N PRO A 15 -16.56 0.77 -15.06
CA PRO A 15 -17.15 0.22 -13.85
C PRO A 15 -18.63 -0.02 -14.02
N GLU A 16 -19.13 -1.06 -13.37
CA GLU A 16 -20.54 -1.42 -13.33
C GLU A 16 -21.08 -1.20 -11.91
N LEU A 17 -22.11 -0.37 -11.76
CA LEU A 17 -22.80 -0.20 -10.49
C LEU A 17 -24.04 -1.10 -10.50
N ILE A 18 -24.08 -2.04 -9.56
CA ILE A 18 -25.16 -3.02 -9.45
C ILE A 18 -25.91 -2.87 -8.12
N GLY A 19 -27.20 -3.18 -8.15
CA GLY A 19 -28.04 -3.18 -6.96
C GLY A 19 -27.87 -4.44 -6.10
N ARG A 20 -28.56 -4.45 -4.96
CA ARG A 20 -28.49 -5.53 -3.97
C ARG A 20 -28.74 -6.92 -4.53
N ALA A 21 -29.85 -7.11 -5.25
CA ALA A 21 -30.22 -8.43 -5.76
C ALA A 21 -29.14 -9.02 -6.66
N GLU A 22 -28.62 -8.21 -7.57
CA GLU A 22 -27.56 -8.60 -8.49
C GLU A 22 -26.23 -8.84 -7.74
N THR A 23 -25.94 -8.04 -6.70
CA THR A 23 -24.76 -8.25 -5.84
C THR A 23 -24.81 -9.62 -5.18
N LEU A 24 -25.93 -9.99 -4.56
CA LEU A 24 -26.07 -11.29 -3.91
C LEU A 24 -26.06 -12.45 -4.92
N ARG A 25 -26.65 -12.26 -6.10
CA ARG A 25 -26.59 -13.26 -7.16
C ARG A 25 -25.16 -13.53 -7.64
N ARG A 26 -24.33 -12.49 -7.80
CA ARG A 26 -22.93 -12.63 -8.24
C ARG A 26 -22.00 -13.04 -7.12
N LEU A 27 -22.34 -12.74 -5.88
CA LEU A 27 -21.52 -12.98 -4.68
C LEU A 27 -22.37 -13.71 -3.61
N PRO A 28 -22.73 -15.00 -3.84
CA PRO A 28 -23.56 -15.77 -2.90
C PRO A 28 -22.92 -15.94 -1.52
N VAL A 29 -21.60 -15.76 -1.42
CA VAL A 29 -20.86 -15.77 -0.14
C VAL A 29 -21.38 -14.75 0.86
N LEU A 30 -22.04 -13.67 0.38
CA LEU A 30 -22.62 -12.61 1.22
C LEU A 30 -24.04 -12.93 1.71
N GLU A 31 -24.62 -14.06 1.32
CA GLU A 31 -25.95 -14.47 1.81
C GLU A 31 -25.93 -14.73 3.32
N GLY A 32 -27.00 -14.27 3.98
CA GLY A 32 -27.16 -14.41 5.43
C GLY A 32 -26.41 -13.37 6.26
N GLY A 33 -25.56 -12.54 5.64
CA GLY A 33 -24.82 -11.47 6.31
C GLY A 33 -25.53 -10.12 6.27
N GLU A 34 -24.82 -9.08 6.72
CA GLU A 34 -25.25 -7.69 6.60
C GLU A 34 -25.51 -7.36 5.14
N ARG A 35 -26.74 -6.92 4.85
CA ARG A 35 -27.21 -6.73 3.48
C ARG A 35 -26.46 -5.59 2.78
N PRO A 36 -25.79 -5.83 1.64
CA PRO A 36 -25.18 -4.76 0.86
C PRO A 36 -26.25 -3.86 0.25
N ALA A 37 -25.98 -2.56 0.12
CA ALA A 37 -26.84 -1.66 -0.66
C ALA A 37 -26.69 -1.94 -2.17
N GLY A 38 -25.48 -2.34 -2.58
CA GLY A 38 -25.09 -2.65 -3.94
C GLY A 38 -23.58 -2.83 -4.00
N ALA A 39 -23.03 -2.99 -5.20
CA ALA A 39 -21.61 -3.06 -5.43
C ALA A 39 -21.18 -2.23 -6.64
N LEU A 40 -19.97 -1.72 -6.60
CA LEU A 40 -19.28 -1.17 -7.76
C LEU A 40 -18.26 -2.22 -8.22
N LEU A 41 -18.47 -2.75 -9.40
CA LEU A 41 -17.61 -3.76 -10.02
C LEU A 41 -16.74 -3.10 -11.07
N HIS A 42 -15.50 -3.47 -11.09
CA HIS A 42 -14.60 -3.14 -12.20
C HIS A 42 -13.59 -4.28 -12.40
N ARG A 43 -12.88 -4.24 -13.52
CA ARG A 43 -11.89 -5.27 -13.82
C ARG A 43 -10.65 -5.04 -12.98
N ASP A 44 -10.40 -6.01 -12.09
CA ASP A 44 -9.21 -6.11 -11.25
C ASP A 44 -8.54 -7.46 -11.44
N ALA A 45 -7.40 -7.62 -10.77
CA ALA A 45 -6.70 -8.90 -10.72
C ALA A 45 -6.29 -9.21 -9.28
N ILE A 46 -6.36 -10.50 -8.95
CA ILE A 46 -5.72 -11.05 -7.74
C ILE A 46 -4.45 -11.73 -8.23
N VAL A 47 -3.31 -11.32 -7.69
CA VAL A 47 -2.00 -11.84 -8.08
C VAL A 47 -1.28 -12.43 -6.87
N HIS A 48 -0.44 -13.42 -7.12
CA HIS A 48 0.44 -13.96 -6.09
C HIS A 48 1.64 -13.02 -5.94
N HIS A 49 1.66 -12.23 -4.86
CA HIS A 49 2.65 -11.17 -4.66
C HIS A 49 4.09 -11.67 -4.69
N ASP A 50 4.39 -12.83 -4.09
CA ASP A 50 5.75 -13.41 -4.09
C ASP A 50 6.21 -13.78 -5.50
N ALA A 51 5.31 -14.29 -6.35
CA ALA A 51 5.64 -14.62 -7.74
C ALA A 51 6.03 -13.36 -8.53
N VAL A 52 5.32 -12.25 -8.31
CA VAL A 52 5.63 -10.95 -8.94
C VAL A 52 6.98 -10.42 -8.45
N LEU A 53 7.21 -10.40 -7.13
CA LEU A 53 8.48 -9.96 -6.57
C LEU A 53 9.64 -10.84 -7.04
N HIS A 54 9.45 -12.15 -7.10
CA HIS A 54 10.46 -13.07 -7.62
C HIS A 54 10.78 -12.79 -9.09
N ALA A 55 9.76 -12.54 -9.92
CA ALA A 55 9.96 -12.20 -11.33
C ALA A 55 10.76 -10.89 -11.52
N TYR A 56 10.44 -9.85 -10.75
CA TYR A 56 11.22 -8.60 -10.76
C TYR A 56 12.67 -8.82 -10.33
N ARG A 57 12.90 -9.58 -9.26
CA ARG A 57 14.26 -9.91 -8.79
C ARG A 57 15.06 -10.69 -9.83
N ALA A 58 14.43 -11.68 -10.45
CA ALA A 58 15.07 -12.47 -11.51
C ALA A 58 15.42 -11.60 -12.74
N ALA A 59 14.49 -10.73 -13.16
CA ALA A 59 14.73 -9.81 -14.26
C ALA A 59 15.85 -8.80 -13.94
N ALA A 60 15.84 -8.21 -12.73
CA ALA A 60 16.87 -7.28 -12.30
C ALA A 60 18.27 -7.92 -12.33
N ARG A 61 18.40 -9.16 -11.80
CA ARG A 61 19.68 -9.89 -11.86
C ARG A 61 20.14 -10.16 -13.29
N LYS A 62 19.23 -10.54 -14.21
CA LYS A 62 19.56 -10.73 -15.62
C LYS A 62 20.08 -9.45 -16.30
N LEU A 63 19.61 -8.28 -15.84
CA LEU A 63 20.05 -6.98 -16.31
C LEU A 63 21.31 -6.46 -15.58
N GLY A 64 21.95 -7.27 -14.75
CA GLY A 64 23.18 -6.92 -14.04
C GLY A 64 22.97 -6.09 -12.77
N VAL A 65 21.74 -5.94 -12.29
CA VAL A 65 21.46 -5.26 -11.02
C VAL A 65 22.00 -6.09 -9.86
N ARG A 66 22.83 -5.49 -9.02
CA ARG A 66 23.35 -6.11 -7.81
C ARG A 66 22.32 -6.04 -6.69
N LEU A 67 21.78 -7.17 -6.30
CA LEU A 67 20.85 -7.29 -5.17
C LEU A 67 21.62 -7.76 -3.93
N MET A 68 21.63 -6.93 -2.89
CA MET A 68 22.32 -7.21 -1.62
C MET A 68 21.26 -7.51 -0.54
N GLU A 69 20.94 -8.78 -0.37
CA GLU A 69 19.95 -9.24 0.59
C GLU A 69 20.59 -9.43 1.97
N GLY A 70 19.82 -9.16 3.04
CA GLY A 70 20.31 -9.25 4.41
C GLY A 70 21.31 -8.14 4.79
N ILE A 71 21.47 -7.12 3.96
CA ILE A 71 22.36 -5.99 4.21
C ILE A 71 21.52 -4.76 4.58
N GLU A 72 21.71 -4.24 5.77
CA GLU A 72 21.03 -3.05 6.26
C GLU A 72 21.62 -1.78 5.64
N ALA A 73 20.74 -0.87 5.18
CA ALA A 73 21.09 0.49 4.81
C ALA A 73 21.14 1.36 6.08
N LEU A 74 22.33 1.80 6.45
CA LEU A 74 22.57 2.46 7.75
C LEU A 74 22.42 3.98 7.68
N ALA A 75 23.01 4.62 6.65
CA ALA A 75 22.97 6.06 6.48
C ALA A 75 23.25 6.47 5.03
N VAL A 76 22.78 7.64 4.63
CA VAL A 76 23.19 8.29 3.38
C VAL A 76 24.55 8.97 3.63
N LEU A 77 25.52 8.74 2.75
CA LEU A 77 26.77 9.47 2.71
C LEU A 77 26.56 10.75 1.90
N ALA A 78 26.81 11.89 2.53
CA ALA A 78 26.59 13.19 1.89
C ALA A 78 27.67 14.18 2.31
N ASN A 79 28.01 15.07 1.38
CA ASN A 79 28.95 16.16 1.60
C ASN A 79 28.43 17.41 0.88
N ALA A 80 28.52 18.56 1.54
CA ALA A 80 28.09 19.87 1.02
C ALA A 80 26.68 19.85 0.39
N GLY A 81 25.71 19.14 0.99
CA GLY A 81 24.35 19.05 0.51
C GLY A 81 24.14 18.13 -0.70
N LYS A 82 25.12 17.28 -1.03
CA LYS A 82 25.07 16.34 -2.13
C LYS A 82 25.34 14.92 -1.68
N VAL A 83 24.59 13.96 -2.19
CA VAL A 83 24.81 12.52 -1.95
C VAL A 83 26.12 12.06 -2.60
N GLU A 84 26.90 11.29 -1.85
CA GLU A 84 28.09 10.59 -2.31
C GLU A 84 27.89 9.06 -2.31
N GLY A 85 26.88 8.57 -1.58
CA GLY A 85 26.59 7.15 -1.50
C GLY A 85 25.75 6.75 -0.32
N LEU A 86 25.91 5.48 0.04
CA LEU A 86 25.17 4.82 1.10
C LEU A 86 26.14 4.05 2.00
N ARG A 87 26.05 4.23 3.31
CA ARG A 87 26.67 3.34 4.29
C ARG A 87 25.77 2.14 4.53
N SER A 88 26.34 0.95 4.41
CA SER A 88 25.62 -0.31 4.65
C SER A 88 26.34 -1.19 5.66
N GLY A 89 25.67 -2.23 6.14
CA GLY A 89 26.29 -3.25 6.99
C GLY A 89 27.44 -4.03 6.32
N ALA A 90 27.59 -3.92 5.01
CA ALA A 90 28.66 -4.54 4.23
C ALA A 90 29.73 -3.53 3.75
N GLY A 91 29.71 -2.30 4.27
CA GLY A 91 30.61 -1.21 3.88
C GLY A 91 29.90 -0.11 3.08
N ASP A 92 30.67 0.88 2.66
CA ASP A 92 30.17 2.04 1.93
C ASP A 92 30.00 1.73 0.43
N ILE A 93 28.88 2.17 -0.14
CA ILE A 93 28.54 2.03 -1.56
C ILE A 93 28.48 3.44 -2.13
N LEU A 94 29.42 3.79 -3.01
CA LEU A 94 29.47 5.10 -3.64
C LEU A 94 28.45 5.16 -4.80
N ALA A 95 27.64 6.20 -4.79
CA ALA A 95 26.65 6.46 -5.84
C ALA A 95 26.22 7.94 -5.83
N PRO A 96 26.04 8.58 -6.98
CA PRO A 96 25.58 9.97 -7.05
C PRO A 96 24.10 10.13 -6.70
N VAL A 97 23.33 9.04 -6.69
CA VAL A 97 21.91 9.02 -6.36
C VAL A 97 21.59 7.87 -5.42
N VAL A 98 20.82 8.16 -4.37
CA VAL A 98 20.26 7.17 -3.46
C VAL A 98 18.75 7.31 -3.46
N VAL A 99 18.04 6.22 -3.81
CA VAL A 99 16.58 6.16 -3.79
C VAL A 99 16.12 5.48 -2.51
N ASN A 100 15.36 6.20 -1.68
CA ASN A 100 14.77 5.67 -0.46
C ASN A 100 13.41 5.04 -0.74
N ALA A 101 13.38 3.73 -0.88
CA ALA A 101 12.18 2.92 -1.06
C ALA A 101 11.90 2.02 0.17
N ALA A 102 12.28 2.47 1.37
CA ALA A 102 12.26 1.67 2.59
C ALA A 102 10.87 1.59 3.27
N GLY A 103 9.78 2.01 2.60
CA GLY A 103 8.42 1.90 3.10
C GLY A 103 8.25 2.52 4.49
N GLY A 104 7.74 1.78 5.47
CA GLY A 104 7.54 2.27 6.83
C GLY A 104 8.82 2.70 7.57
N TRP A 105 10.01 2.30 7.11
CA TRP A 105 11.30 2.73 7.67
C TRP A 105 11.84 4.01 7.02
N SER A 106 11.21 4.48 5.93
CA SER A 106 11.70 5.60 5.13
C SER A 106 11.86 6.89 5.93
N GLY A 107 10.95 7.18 6.86
CA GLY A 107 11.03 8.36 7.72
C GLY A 107 12.28 8.34 8.62
N ALA A 108 12.49 7.22 9.31
CA ALA A 108 13.64 7.05 10.19
C ALA A 108 14.97 7.04 9.41
N PHE A 109 14.99 6.45 8.21
CA PHE A 109 16.16 6.46 7.35
C PHE A 109 16.48 7.87 6.82
N SER A 110 15.46 8.60 6.35
CA SER A 110 15.64 9.99 5.89
C SER A 110 16.13 10.92 7.00
N ALA A 111 15.65 10.74 8.24
CA ALA A 111 16.06 11.55 9.37
C ALA A 111 17.56 11.43 9.66
N LYS A 112 18.18 10.26 9.44
CA LYS A 112 19.64 10.05 9.56
C LYS A 112 20.43 10.88 8.53
N ALA A 113 19.81 11.28 7.43
CA ALA A 113 20.38 12.17 6.42
C ALA A 113 20.03 13.65 6.64
N GLY A 114 19.46 13.99 7.80
CA GLY A 114 18.98 15.36 8.09
C GLY A 114 17.72 15.76 7.33
N VAL A 115 17.05 14.81 6.70
CA VAL A 115 15.81 15.03 5.90
C VAL A 115 14.63 14.51 6.69
N ARG A 116 13.69 15.40 7.03
CA ARG A 116 12.41 15.01 7.63
C ARG A 116 11.36 14.87 6.55
N ILE A 117 10.66 13.75 6.57
CA ILE A 117 9.50 13.47 5.73
C ILE A 117 8.35 12.99 6.60
N PRO A 118 7.10 13.42 6.36
CA PRO A 118 5.95 13.01 7.14
C PRO A 118 5.48 11.61 6.72
N ASN A 119 6.31 10.62 6.96
CA ASN A 119 6.02 9.22 6.73
C ASN A 119 5.74 8.56 8.09
N THR A 120 4.47 8.21 8.31
CA THR A 120 4.00 7.61 9.57
C THR A 120 3.80 6.10 9.36
N PRO A 121 4.64 5.25 9.95
CA PRO A 121 4.44 3.81 9.89
C PRO A 121 3.25 3.39 10.75
N LEU A 122 2.31 2.65 10.15
CA LEU A 122 1.15 2.09 10.85
C LEU A 122 1.02 0.60 10.57
N ARG A 123 0.89 -0.19 11.65
CA ARG A 123 0.67 -1.64 11.54
C ARG A 123 -0.65 -1.95 10.85
N ARG A 124 -0.64 -2.96 10.00
CA ARG A 124 -1.82 -3.56 9.40
C ARG A 124 -1.70 -5.08 9.45
N GLU A 125 -2.77 -5.72 9.91
CA GLU A 125 -2.79 -7.16 10.10
C GLU A 125 -3.72 -7.83 9.11
N ALA A 126 -3.37 -9.04 8.72
CA ALA A 126 -4.16 -9.89 7.85
C ALA A 126 -4.13 -11.33 8.37
N LEU A 127 -5.12 -12.10 7.95
CA LEU A 127 -5.19 -13.53 8.21
C LEU A 127 -5.36 -14.31 6.91
N VAL A 128 -5.00 -15.58 6.96
CA VAL A 128 -5.29 -16.55 5.90
C VAL A 128 -5.89 -17.82 6.50
N THR A 129 -6.86 -18.38 5.78
CA THR A 129 -7.53 -19.61 6.19
C THR A 129 -6.90 -20.84 5.53
N GLU A 130 -7.35 -22.02 5.95
CA GLU A 130 -7.20 -23.23 5.17
C GLU A 130 -7.78 -23.06 3.75
N ALA A 131 -7.33 -23.90 2.81
CA ALA A 131 -7.85 -23.89 1.45
C ALA A 131 -9.26 -24.49 1.42
N ALA A 132 -10.14 -23.87 0.65
CA ALA A 132 -11.48 -24.36 0.36
C ALA A 132 -11.66 -24.49 -1.17
N GLN A 133 -12.68 -25.24 -1.59
CA GLN A 133 -13.07 -25.26 -3.00
C GLN A 133 -13.34 -23.83 -3.49
N PRO A 134 -13.04 -23.49 -4.74
CA PRO A 134 -13.30 -22.18 -5.28
C PRO A 134 -14.78 -21.80 -5.18
N PHE A 135 -15.08 -20.72 -4.46
CA PHE A 135 -16.46 -20.20 -4.29
C PHE A 135 -16.60 -18.72 -4.66
N MET A 136 -15.49 -18.04 -4.94
CA MET A 136 -15.51 -16.65 -5.38
C MET A 136 -14.33 -16.34 -6.30
N ARG A 137 -14.55 -15.40 -7.24
CA ARG A 137 -13.51 -14.93 -8.17
C ARG A 137 -13.27 -13.43 -8.06
N ALA A 138 -13.84 -12.79 -7.05
CA ALA A 138 -13.73 -11.35 -6.83
C ALA A 138 -12.93 -11.06 -5.56
N ALA A 139 -12.14 -10.00 -5.58
CA ALA A 139 -11.71 -9.36 -4.34
C ALA A 139 -12.86 -8.46 -3.86
N ILE A 140 -13.23 -8.60 -2.60
CA ILE A 140 -14.31 -7.82 -1.99
C ILE A 140 -13.68 -6.85 -1.01
N THR A 141 -13.93 -5.55 -1.23
CA THR A 141 -13.68 -4.51 -0.23
C THR A 141 -15.02 -3.91 0.15
N PHE A 142 -15.26 -3.73 1.41
CA PHE A 142 -16.52 -3.18 1.92
C PHE A 142 -16.26 -2.08 2.94
N TYR A 143 -17.21 -1.14 2.96
CA TYR A 143 -17.20 0.05 3.80
C TYR A 143 -18.52 0.13 4.54
N ARG A 144 -18.49 0.65 5.75
CA ARG A 144 -19.66 0.89 6.60
C ARG A 144 -20.66 -0.28 6.74
N PRO A 145 -21.11 -0.49 7.94
CA PRO A 145 -20.66 0.15 9.18
C PRO A 145 -19.27 -0.31 9.62
N ARG A 146 -18.71 -1.32 8.98
CA ARG A 146 -17.39 -1.89 9.21
C ARG A 146 -16.60 -1.88 7.91
N GLU A 147 -15.31 -1.67 8.02
CA GLU A 147 -14.41 -1.68 6.87
C GLU A 147 -13.53 -2.90 6.89
N GLY A 148 -13.43 -3.54 5.73
CA GLY A 148 -12.61 -4.72 5.58
C GLY A 148 -12.56 -5.19 4.13
N TRP A 149 -11.79 -6.22 3.94
CA TRP A 149 -11.62 -6.85 2.64
C TRP A 149 -11.35 -8.34 2.79
N PHE A 150 -11.71 -9.09 1.78
CA PHE A 150 -11.31 -10.49 1.64
C PHE A 150 -11.32 -10.91 0.17
N ASN A 151 -10.49 -11.88 -0.13
CA ASN A 151 -10.45 -12.54 -1.43
C ASN A 151 -10.02 -14.00 -1.27
N GLN A 152 -10.44 -14.83 -2.21
CA GLN A 152 -9.95 -16.19 -2.29
C GLN A 152 -8.75 -16.27 -3.24
N THR A 153 -7.69 -16.92 -2.81
CA THR A 153 -6.51 -17.14 -3.65
C THR A 153 -6.79 -18.22 -4.70
N LEU A 154 -5.93 -18.33 -5.70
CA LEU A 154 -6.03 -19.39 -6.70
C LEU A 154 -5.86 -20.80 -6.12
N ARG A 155 -5.23 -20.94 -4.94
CA ARG A 155 -5.06 -22.19 -4.22
C ARG A 155 -6.23 -22.54 -3.30
N GLY A 156 -7.18 -21.60 -3.13
CA GLY A 156 -8.39 -21.78 -2.35
C GLY A 156 -8.40 -21.15 -0.97
N GLU A 157 -7.26 -20.66 -0.47
CA GLU A 157 -7.24 -19.97 0.84
C GLU A 157 -7.98 -18.64 0.77
N LEU A 158 -8.69 -18.27 1.83
CA LEU A 158 -9.22 -16.93 2.00
C LEU A 158 -8.18 -16.05 2.70
N VAL A 159 -7.84 -14.92 2.09
CA VAL A 159 -7.04 -13.87 2.74
C VAL A 159 -7.97 -12.73 3.11
N ALA A 160 -7.87 -12.25 4.34
CA ALA A 160 -8.76 -11.21 4.86
C ALA A 160 -8.06 -10.25 5.80
N GLY A 161 -8.59 -9.03 5.86
CA GLY A 161 -8.19 -8.01 6.81
C GLY A 161 -9.32 -7.03 7.10
N CYS A 162 -9.19 -6.30 8.18
CA CYS A 162 -10.08 -5.19 8.50
C CYS A 162 -9.28 -3.98 8.96
N LEU A 163 -9.90 -2.80 8.90
CA LEU A 163 -9.32 -1.62 9.52
C LEU A 163 -9.31 -1.77 11.05
N ALA A 164 -8.15 -1.53 11.60
CA ALA A 164 -8.00 -1.36 13.04
C ALA A 164 -8.41 0.07 13.43
N PRO A 165 -8.93 0.29 14.65
CA PRO A 165 -8.94 1.61 15.25
C PRO A 165 -7.54 2.21 15.23
N ALA A 166 -7.44 3.51 15.57
CA ALA A 166 -6.15 4.19 15.66
C ALA A 166 -5.11 3.31 16.37
N GLU A 167 -4.07 2.95 15.65
CA GLU A 167 -2.91 2.29 16.20
C GLU A 167 -1.82 3.34 16.46
N GLU A 168 -1.04 3.11 17.49
CA GLU A 168 0.12 3.97 17.75
C GLU A 168 1.10 3.88 16.57
N PRO A 169 1.56 5.03 16.07
CA PRO A 169 2.57 5.06 15.02
C PRO A 169 3.84 4.30 15.43
N GLY A 170 4.35 3.51 14.53
CA GLY A 170 5.57 2.77 14.77
C GLY A 170 5.71 1.55 13.86
N VAL A 171 6.93 1.04 13.78
CA VAL A 171 7.22 -0.20 13.09
C VAL A 171 6.96 -1.36 14.06
N ASN A 172 5.86 -2.04 13.87
CA ASN A 172 5.48 -3.21 14.66
C ASN A 172 4.98 -4.32 13.72
N LEU A 173 5.64 -5.45 13.72
CA LEU A 173 5.33 -6.62 12.88
C LEU A 173 4.65 -7.76 13.68
N ALA A 174 4.30 -7.53 14.94
CA ALA A 174 3.60 -8.53 15.75
C ALA A 174 2.12 -8.59 15.38
N ALA A 175 1.63 -9.78 15.08
CA ALA A 175 0.21 -10.06 14.92
C ALA A 175 -0.44 -10.27 16.29
N THR A 176 -1.72 -9.90 16.44
CA THR A 176 -2.42 -9.89 17.73
C THR A 176 -3.70 -10.72 17.69
N ALA A 177 -4.02 -11.40 18.80
CA ALA A 177 -5.29 -12.10 18.97
C ALA A 177 -6.49 -11.13 18.87
N LEU A 178 -6.31 -9.88 19.29
CA LEU A 178 -7.34 -8.84 19.18
C LEU A 178 -7.70 -8.56 17.73
N SER A 179 -6.71 -8.43 16.84
CA SER A 179 -6.92 -8.22 15.41
C SER A 179 -7.56 -9.45 14.77
N LEU A 180 -7.13 -10.65 15.14
CA LEU A 180 -7.77 -11.88 14.68
C LEU A 180 -9.26 -11.89 14.97
N GLY A 181 -9.64 -11.67 16.22
CA GLY A 181 -11.06 -11.66 16.64
C GLY A 181 -11.86 -10.52 15.99
N ARG A 182 -11.24 -9.36 15.77
CA ARG A 182 -11.85 -8.23 15.06
C ARG A 182 -12.09 -8.56 13.60
N THR A 183 -11.07 -9.04 12.90
CA THR A 183 -11.16 -9.40 11.48
C THR A 183 -12.20 -10.49 11.28
N ALA A 184 -12.18 -11.55 12.09
CA ALA A 184 -13.18 -12.60 12.01
C ALA A 184 -14.60 -12.05 12.17
N ARG A 185 -14.89 -11.28 13.23
CA ARG A 185 -16.23 -10.67 13.43
C ARG A 185 -16.64 -9.76 12.28
N THR A 186 -15.70 -9.00 11.73
CA THR A 186 -15.96 -8.06 10.63
C THR A 186 -16.31 -8.80 9.34
N ILE A 187 -15.58 -9.86 9.01
CA ILE A 187 -15.82 -10.67 7.82
C ILE A 187 -17.10 -11.49 7.97
N LEU A 188 -17.32 -12.12 9.13
CA LEU A 188 -18.51 -12.95 9.37
C LEU A 188 -19.80 -12.16 9.42
N ALA A 189 -19.76 -10.89 9.82
CA ALA A 189 -20.92 -10.00 9.69
C ALA A 189 -21.36 -9.81 8.23
N LYS A 190 -20.43 -9.87 7.28
CA LYS A 190 -20.71 -9.75 5.83
C LYS A 190 -20.96 -11.11 5.16
N ALA A 191 -20.23 -12.12 5.57
CA ALA A 191 -20.20 -13.44 4.95
C ALA A 191 -20.19 -14.55 6.01
N PRO A 192 -21.32 -14.85 6.68
CA PRO A 192 -21.40 -15.79 7.79
C PRO A 192 -20.94 -17.21 7.43
N ARG A 193 -21.13 -17.62 6.18
CA ARG A 193 -20.73 -18.96 5.69
C ARG A 193 -19.23 -19.21 5.82
N LEU A 194 -18.40 -18.14 5.86
CA LEU A 194 -16.96 -18.24 6.04
C LEU A 194 -16.54 -18.67 7.44
N GLY A 195 -17.47 -18.68 8.41
CA GLY A 195 -17.21 -19.13 9.78
C GLY A 195 -16.82 -20.60 9.94
N GLN A 196 -16.97 -21.40 8.90
CA GLN A 196 -16.53 -22.80 8.87
C GLN A 196 -15.04 -22.95 8.56
N LEU A 197 -14.40 -21.90 8.01
CA LEU A 197 -12.99 -21.94 7.64
C LEU A 197 -12.09 -21.70 8.85
N ARG A 198 -11.06 -22.53 8.98
CA ARG A 198 -10.06 -22.38 10.05
C ARG A 198 -8.99 -21.39 9.62
N VAL A 199 -8.65 -20.46 10.50
CA VAL A 199 -7.50 -19.58 10.29
C VAL A 199 -6.23 -20.38 10.56
N VAL A 200 -5.34 -20.43 9.57
CA VAL A 200 -4.07 -21.16 9.67
C VAL A 200 -2.87 -20.27 9.89
N ARG A 201 -2.97 -18.99 9.53
CA ARG A 201 -1.89 -18.02 9.72
C ARG A 201 -2.44 -16.61 9.86
N GLN A 202 -1.71 -15.82 10.62
CA GLN A 202 -1.88 -14.38 10.78
C GLN A 202 -0.53 -13.70 10.67
N TRP A 203 -0.48 -12.50 10.13
CA TRP A 203 0.74 -11.69 10.06
C TRP A 203 0.42 -10.20 10.14
N ALA A 204 1.44 -9.41 10.39
CA ALA A 204 1.39 -7.97 10.33
C ALA A 204 2.38 -7.43 9.31
N GLY A 205 2.03 -6.30 8.71
CA GLY A 205 2.89 -5.47 7.88
C GLY A 205 2.79 -4.01 8.30
N VAL A 206 3.58 -3.16 7.69
CA VAL A 206 3.59 -1.73 8.00
C VAL A 206 3.20 -0.94 6.76
N TYR A 207 2.16 -0.12 6.89
CA TYR A 207 1.83 0.89 5.91
C TYR A 207 2.64 2.16 6.18
N ASP A 208 3.18 2.72 5.13
CA ASP A 208 3.91 3.98 5.11
C ASP A 208 2.94 5.13 4.79
N MET A 209 2.32 5.68 5.83
CA MET A 209 1.24 6.65 5.67
C MET A 209 1.78 8.08 5.54
N THR A 210 1.16 8.86 4.65
CA THR A 210 1.38 10.30 4.50
C THR A 210 0.13 11.07 4.90
N PRO A 211 0.23 12.34 5.38
CA PRO A 211 -0.91 13.11 5.83
C PRO A 211 -1.99 13.32 4.75
N ASP A 212 -1.57 13.53 3.51
CA ASP A 212 -2.46 13.72 2.35
C ASP A 212 -2.80 12.43 1.61
N ARG A 213 -2.30 11.29 2.09
CA ARG A 213 -2.50 9.95 1.48
C ARG A 213 -2.04 9.83 0.03
N LYS A 214 -1.11 10.69 -0.39
CA LYS A 214 -0.44 10.62 -1.69
C LYS A 214 0.99 10.11 -1.51
N PRO A 215 1.56 9.35 -2.46
CA PRO A 215 2.94 8.90 -2.37
C PRO A 215 3.93 10.04 -2.20
N LEU A 216 5.09 9.73 -1.65
CA LEU A 216 6.29 10.58 -1.66
C LEU A 216 7.22 10.04 -2.74
N VAL A 217 7.25 10.73 -3.89
CA VAL A 217 8.04 10.30 -5.05
C VAL A 217 8.69 11.52 -5.69
N GLY A 218 10.01 11.62 -5.56
CA GLY A 218 10.74 12.76 -6.12
C GLY A 218 11.99 13.10 -5.35
N PRO A 219 12.68 14.17 -5.75
CA PRO A 219 13.89 14.65 -5.10
C PRO A 219 13.56 15.25 -3.74
N VAL A 220 14.62 15.51 -2.99
CA VAL A 220 14.59 16.30 -1.77
C VAL A 220 15.46 17.54 -2.01
N ALA A 221 14.88 18.74 -1.97
CA ALA A 221 15.60 19.97 -2.30
C ALA A 221 16.84 20.19 -1.44
N ARG A 222 16.77 19.82 -0.14
CA ARG A 222 17.85 20.00 0.82
C ARG A 222 19.05 19.07 0.64
N LEU A 223 18.92 17.99 -0.16
CA LEU A 223 19.95 16.99 -0.35
C LEU A 223 19.94 16.47 -1.80
N GLN A 224 20.74 17.09 -2.64
CA GLN A 224 20.86 16.72 -4.05
C GLN A 224 21.27 15.25 -4.21
N GLY A 225 20.55 14.50 -5.05
CA GLY A 225 20.81 13.08 -5.27
C GLY A 225 20.08 12.15 -4.30
N PHE A 226 19.34 12.69 -3.30
CA PHE A 226 18.47 11.90 -2.44
C PHE A 226 17.05 11.93 -2.98
N VAL A 227 16.51 10.76 -3.33
CA VAL A 227 15.20 10.62 -3.99
C VAL A 227 14.31 9.76 -3.11
N GLN A 228 13.05 10.17 -2.94
CA GLN A 228 12.03 9.41 -2.23
C GLN A 228 11.21 8.56 -3.19
N ALA A 229 10.88 7.33 -2.77
CA ALA A 229 9.96 6.40 -3.44
C ALA A 229 9.20 5.62 -2.37
N ASN A 230 8.39 6.30 -1.57
CA ASN A 230 7.70 5.74 -0.42
C ASN A 230 6.36 6.46 -0.17
N GLY A 231 5.76 6.31 1.01
CA GLY A 231 4.50 6.95 1.34
C GLY A 231 3.31 6.41 0.53
N CYS A 232 3.36 5.16 0.11
CA CYS A 232 2.34 4.59 -0.79
C CYS A 232 1.00 4.30 -0.09
N ASN A 233 0.89 4.49 1.22
CA ASN A 233 -0.36 4.38 1.97
C ASN A 233 -1.08 3.03 1.78
N GLY A 234 -0.33 1.92 1.78
CA GLY A 234 -0.86 0.57 1.58
C GLY A 234 -1.13 0.19 0.12
N ARG A 235 -0.82 1.05 -0.84
CA ARG A 235 -1.02 0.81 -2.29
C ARG A 235 0.29 0.59 -3.05
N GLY A 236 1.39 0.35 -2.33
CA GLY A 236 2.72 0.21 -2.92
C GLY A 236 2.81 -0.89 -3.97
N PHE A 237 2.09 -1.99 -3.78
CA PHE A 237 2.08 -3.09 -4.76
C PHE A 237 1.45 -2.68 -6.11
N LEU A 238 0.42 -1.84 -6.09
CA LEU A 238 -0.21 -1.32 -7.31
C LEU A 238 0.66 -0.25 -7.99
N LEU A 239 1.25 0.64 -7.18
CA LEU A 239 1.92 1.85 -7.65
C LEU A 239 3.39 1.60 -7.98
N GLY A 240 4.01 0.62 -7.31
CA GLY A 240 5.44 0.34 -7.41
C GLY A 240 5.97 0.19 -8.84
N PRO A 241 5.32 -0.58 -9.73
CA PRO A 241 5.76 -0.70 -11.11
C PRO A 241 5.82 0.64 -11.85
N LEU A 242 4.77 1.45 -11.72
CA LEU A 242 4.71 2.77 -12.37
C LEU A 242 5.71 3.75 -11.74
N ILE A 243 5.82 3.77 -10.40
CA ILE A 243 6.80 4.61 -9.71
C ILE A 243 8.21 4.25 -10.15
N GLY A 244 8.52 2.95 -10.22
CA GLY A 244 9.83 2.48 -10.67
C GLY A 244 10.14 2.90 -12.10
N GLU A 245 9.19 2.77 -13.02
CA GLU A 245 9.34 3.19 -14.41
C GLU A 245 9.57 4.71 -14.54
N LEU A 246 8.75 5.51 -13.86
CA LEU A 246 8.85 6.97 -13.91
C LEU A 246 10.17 7.48 -13.33
N LEU A 247 10.62 6.91 -12.22
CA LEU A 247 11.90 7.24 -11.60
C LEU A 247 13.07 6.82 -12.48
N ALA A 248 13.03 5.63 -13.07
CA ALA A 248 14.08 5.15 -13.96
C ALA A 248 14.22 6.07 -15.17
N ARG A 249 13.11 6.43 -15.84
CA ARG A 249 13.10 7.37 -16.96
C ARG A 249 13.69 8.72 -16.57
N TRP A 250 13.26 9.27 -15.45
CA TRP A 250 13.77 10.55 -14.98
C TRP A 250 15.26 10.53 -14.67
N LEU A 251 15.72 9.51 -13.93
CA LEU A 251 17.12 9.41 -13.52
C LEU A 251 18.07 9.14 -14.70
N ASP A 252 17.57 8.49 -15.76
CA ASP A 252 18.32 8.20 -16.98
C ASP A 252 18.38 9.42 -17.91
N SER A 253 17.23 10.05 -18.20
CA SER A 253 17.14 11.17 -19.15
C SER A 253 17.45 12.55 -18.54
N GLY A 254 17.35 12.69 -17.22
CA GLY A 254 17.36 13.98 -16.53
C GLY A 254 16.03 14.75 -16.63
N GLU A 255 15.09 14.29 -17.48
CA GLU A 255 13.79 14.94 -17.64
C GLU A 255 12.74 14.34 -16.70
N ARG A 256 12.21 15.18 -15.83
CA ARG A 256 11.22 14.73 -14.85
C ARG A 256 9.84 14.54 -15.49
N PRO A 257 9.24 13.33 -15.43
CA PRO A 257 7.89 13.12 -15.95
C PRO A 257 6.85 14.02 -15.26
N PRO A 258 5.97 14.70 -16.02
CA PRO A 258 4.93 15.57 -15.44
C PRO A 258 4.03 14.86 -14.43
N LEU A 259 3.82 13.55 -14.58
CA LEU A 259 3.02 12.75 -13.65
C LEU A 259 3.60 12.72 -12.23
N LEU A 260 4.90 12.98 -12.05
CA LEU A 260 5.53 13.08 -10.72
C LEU A 260 5.37 14.47 -10.08
N ALA A 261 4.80 15.43 -10.78
CA ALA A 261 4.56 16.75 -10.21
C ALA A 261 3.60 16.67 -9.00
N GLY A 262 3.96 17.34 -7.92
CA GLY A 262 3.15 17.35 -6.69
C GLY A 262 3.28 16.11 -5.79
N PHE A 263 4.21 15.19 -6.10
CA PHE A 263 4.52 14.04 -5.22
C PHE A 263 5.83 14.21 -4.43
N ASP A 264 6.53 15.32 -4.58
CA ASP A 264 7.74 15.63 -3.82
C ASP A 264 7.49 15.68 -2.32
N ALA A 265 8.52 15.35 -1.54
CA ALA A 265 8.48 15.51 -0.10
C ALA A 265 8.36 16.97 0.33
N ASP A 266 8.91 17.88 -0.46
CA ASP A 266 8.95 19.32 -0.19
C ASP A 266 7.56 19.99 -0.18
N ARG A 267 6.51 19.31 -0.67
CA ARG A 267 5.11 19.74 -0.49
C ARG A 267 4.67 19.83 0.97
N PHE A 268 5.46 19.26 1.87
CA PHE A 268 5.26 19.29 3.31
C PHE A 268 6.25 20.22 4.04
N ASP A 269 7.03 21.03 3.34
CA ASP A 269 7.97 21.97 3.96
C ASP A 269 7.23 22.86 4.97
N GLY A 270 7.79 22.96 6.18
CA GLY A 270 7.17 23.60 7.33
C GLY A 270 6.00 22.83 7.97
N ARG A 271 5.70 21.63 7.49
CA ARG A 271 4.67 20.72 8.03
C ARG A 271 5.18 19.27 8.10
N GLU A 272 6.48 19.11 8.30
CA GLU A 272 7.13 17.77 8.31
C GLU A 272 6.66 16.91 9.50
N ASP A 273 6.12 17.56 10.55
CA ASP A 273 5.52 16.90 11.70
C ASP A 273 4.00 16.67 11.55
N ALA A 274 3.44 16.94 10.37
CA ALA A 274 2.03 16.68 10.11
C ALA A 274 1.70 15.21 10.30
N LYS A 275 0.74 14.96 11.19
CA LYS A 275 0.33 13.58 11.54
C LYS A 275 -0.75 13.10 10.59
N VAL A 276 -0.75 11.80 10.37
CA VAL A 276 -1.88 11.11 9.75
C VAL A 276 -3.04 11.17 10.75
N GLU A 277 -4.13 11.83 10.40
CA GLU A 277 -5.32 11.81 11.22
C GLU A 277 -5.83 10.37 11.36
N ALA A 278 -6.05 9.95 12.60
CA ALA A 278 -6.71 8.70 12.91
C ALA A 278 -8.19 8.82 12.51
N GLY A 279 -8.51 8.39 11.33
CA GLY A 279 -9.86 8.43 10.79
C GLY A 279 -9.97 7.52 9.58
N ASP A 280 -11.18 7.28 9.13
CA ASP A 280 -11.52 6.38 8.03
C ASP A 280 -10.47 6.37 6.94
N TYR A 281 -9.68 5.30 6.87
CA TYR A 281 -8.67 5.10 5.81
C TYR A 281 -9.26 5.30 4.42
N TYR A 282 -10.55 4.99 4.27
CA TYR A 282 -11.32 5.10 3.04
C TYR A 282 -12.36 6.23 3.04
N ALA A 283 -12.59 6.94 4.14
CA ALA A 283 -13.55 8.05 4.15
C ALA A 283 -13.15 9.17 3.19
N GLY A 284 -11.84 9.36 2.96
CA GLY A 284 -11.33 10.28 1.95
C GLY A 284 -11.70 9.92 0.50
N TYR A 285 -12.03 8.66 0.22
CA TYR A 285 -12.52 8.24 -1.10
C TYR A 285 -14.01 8.50 -1.29
N ALA A 286 -14.78 8.53 -0.21
CA ALA A 286 -16.20 8.87 -0.25
C ALA A 286 -16.46 10.39 -0.23
N ALA A 287 -15.50 11.17 0.26
CA ALA A 287 -15.55 12.63 0.36
C ALA A 287 -14.71 13.35 -0.70
N GLY A 288 -14.25 12.64 -1.74
CA GLY A 288 -13.40 13.17 -2.80
C GLY A 288 -14.11 14.14 -3.72
N GLY A 289 -14.43 15.31 -3.23
CA GLY A 289 -15.04 16.35 -4.03
C GLY A 289 -14.94 17.76 -3.48
N GLN A 290 -14.47 17.96 -2.26
CA GLN A 290 -14.38 19.34 -1.73
C GLN A 290 -13.27 19.46 -0.69
N ARG A 291 -12.05 19.71 -1.11
CA ARG A 291 -11.11 20.66 -0.47
C ARG A 291 -10.08 21.04 -1.53
N GLY A 292 -10.18 22.29 -1.97
CA GLY A 292 -9.31 22.94 -2.94
C GLY A 292 -7.89 23.10 -2.46
#